data_608b59a21804481bf963e462bd855429
#
_entry.id   608b59a21804481bf963e462bd855429
#
_cell.length_a   1.000
_cell.length_b   1.000
_cell.length_c   1.000
_cell.angle_alpha   90.00
_cell.angle_beta   90.00
_cell.angle_gamma   90.00
#
_symmetry.space_group_name_H-M   'P 1'
#
loop_
_entity.id
_entity.type
_entity.pdbx_description
1 polymer ?
#
loop_
_entity_poly.entity_id
_entity_poly.type
_entity_poly.pdbx_seq_one_letter_code
_entity_poly.pdbx_strand_id
1 'polypeptide(L)'
;MILMRHVVNYLQRIMIEYIKNIINDKPSIGVVLGSGLNSLIDSLENIKRIPYNEIPSFIQTTVKGHAGEFVYGTVKGTDIPVIFANGRFHYYEGLEYKNVHILIDIFYELGCQKIITTNSSGCLIPM
;
A
#
# COMPACT_ATOMS: atom_id res chain seq x y z
N MET A 1 16.20 11.47 18.18
CA MET A 1 15.57 10.13 17.99
C MET A 1 14.11 10.14 18.29
N ILE A 2 13.70 10.57 19.49
CA ILE A 2 12.27 10.64 19.84
C ILE A 2 11.54 11.66 18.99
N LEU A 3 12.14 12.81 18.75
CA LEU A 3 11.52 13.85 17.91
C LEU A 3 11.28 13.36 16.49
N MET A 4 12.24 12.63 15.93
CA MET A 4 12.12 12.09 14.59
C MET A 4 10.99 11.07 14.48
N ARG A 5 10.82 10.24 15.52
CA ARG A 5 9.73 9.27 15.56
C ARG A 5 8.36 9.97 15.58
N HIS A 6 8.23 11.07 16.32
CA HIS A 6 7.00 11.84 16.36
C HIS A 6 6.67 12.45 15.00
N VAL A 7 7.68 12.94 14.29
CA VAL A 7 7.49 13.49 12.95
C VAL A 7 7.02 12.41 11.98
N VAL A 8 7.65 11.23 12.01
CA VAL A 8 7.27 10.12 11.14
C VAL A 8 5.83 9.70 11.42
N ASN A 9 5.46 9.57 12.70
CA ASN A 9 4.08 9.20 13.06
C ASN A 9 3.06 10.23 12.58
N TYR A 10 3.40 11.51 12.67
CA TYR A 10 2.53 12.58 12.20
C TYR A 10 2.33 12.51 10.69
N LEU A 11 3.41 12.34 9.94
CA LEU A 11 3.36 12.24 8.48
C LEU A 11 2.58 11.00 8.05
N GLN A 12 2.78 9.89 8.75
CA GLN A 12 2.07 8.65 8.46
C GLN A 12 0.57 8.82 8.69
N ARG A 13 0.18 9.54 9.73
CA ARG A 13 -1.23 9.81 10.01
C ARG A 13 -1.87 10.63 8.89
N ILE A 14 -1.16 11.61 8.36
CA ILE A 14 -1.66 12.41 7.23
C ILE A 14 -1.91 11.52 6.02
N MET A 15 -0.99 10.61 5.71
CA MET A 15 -1.14 9.68 4.60
C MET A 15 -2.37 8.80 4.79
N ILE A 16 -2.54 8.27 5.99
CA ILE A 16 -3.65 7.37 6.29
C ILE A 16 -4.98 8.08 6.17
N GLU A 17 -5.09 9.29 6.68
CA GLU A 17 -6.33 10.06 6.58
C GLU A 17 -6.68 10.38 5.13
N TYR A 18 -5.68 10.69 4.31
CA TYR A 18 -5.89 10.93 2.88
C TYR A 18 -6.48 9.69 2.20
N ILE A 19 -5.90 8.52 2.48
CA ILE A 19 -6.37 7.26 1.90
C ILE A 19 -7.78 6.95 2.36
N LYS A 20 -8.05 7.09 3.65
CA LYS A 20 -9.39 6.82 4.22
C LYS A 20 -10.47 7.67 3.59
N ASN A 21 -10.15 8.93 3.30
CA ASN A 21 -11.12 9.83 2.68
C ASN A 21 -11.48 9.41 1.27
N ILE A 22 -10.57 8.75 0.57
CA ILE A 22 -10.83 8.30 -0.79
C ILE A 22 -11.59 6.98 -0.81
N ILE A 23 -11.16 6.01 0.00
CA ILE A 23 -11.75 4.67 -0.05
C ILE A 23 -13.08 4.58 0.70
N ASN A 24 -13.27 5.39 1.73
CA ASN A 24 -14.51 5.48 2.52
C ASN A 24 -14.98 4.17 3.14
N ASP A 25 -14.12 3.16 3.19
CA ASP A 25 -14.45 1.84 3.72
C ASP A 25 -13.17 1.21 4.24
N LYS A 26 -13.33 0.21 5.11
CA LYS A 26 -12.17 -0.49 5.66
C LYS A 26 -11.84 -1.69 4.80
N PRO A 27 -10.64 -1.75 4.21
CA PRO A 27 -10.23 -2.98 3.53
C PRO A 27 -10.00 -4.09 4.54
N SER A 28 -10.44 -5.29 4.20
CA SER A 28 -10.23 -6.46 5.06
C SER A 28 -8.84 -7.06 4.85
N ILE A 29 -8.32 -6.95 3.64
CA ILE A 29 -7.06 -7.56 3.25
C ILE A 29 -6.18 -6.51 2.58
N GLY A 30 -4.93 -6.42 3.01
CA GLY A 30 -3.91 -5.62 2.35
C GLY A 30 -2.91 -6.52 1.67
N VAL A 31 -2.57 -6.23 0.43
CA VAL A 31 -1.67 -7.06 -0.37
C VAL A 31 -0.56 -6.19 -0.94
N VAL A 32 0.68 -6.52 -0.63
CA VAL A 32 1.83 -5.89 -1.26
C VAL A 32 2.20 -6.73 -2.48
N LEU A 33 2.01 -6.16 -3.67
CA LEU A 33 2.26 -6.88 -4.92
C LEU A 33 3.74 -6.88 -5.27
N GLY A 34 4.24 -8.06 -5.57
CA GLY A 34 5.57 -8.19 -6.13
C GLY A 34 5.58 -7.88 -7.61
N SER A 35 6.78 -7.81 -8.15
CA SER A 35 7.01 -7.56 -9.56
C SER A 35 6.33 -8.62 -10.42
N GLY A 36 5.64 -8.21 -11.47
CA GLY A 36 5.00 -9.13 -12.40
C GLY A 36 3.63 -9.66 -11.98
N LEU A 37 3.10 -9.19 -10.84
CA LEU A 37 1.81 -9.67 -10.35
C LEU A 37 0.70 -8.65 -10.51
N ASN A 38 0.87 -7.67 -11.39
CA ASN A 38 -0.11 -6.62 -11.63
C ASN A 38 -1.46 -7.16 -12.09
N SER A 39 -1.47 -8.32 -12.71
CA SER A 39 -2.71 -8.93 -13.20
C SER A 39 -3.69 -9.29 -12.09
N LEU A 40 -3.21 -9.38 -10.84
CA LEU A 40 -4.11 -9.65 -9.72
C LEU A 40 -5.12 -8.53 -9.51
N ILE A 41 -4.82 -7.32 -9.98
CA ILE A 41 -5.74 -6.20 -9.91
C ILE A 41 -7.01 -6.47 -10.72
N ASP A 42 -6.89 -7.27 -11.78
CA ASP A 42 -8.03 -7.62 -12.63
C ASP A 42 -9.07 -8.47 -11.89
N SER A 43 -8.73 -9.02 -10.73
CA SER A 43 -9.68 -9.77 -9.90
C SER A 43 -10.56 -8.86 -9.04
N LEU A 44 -10.38 -7.57 -9.12
CA LEU A 44 -11.16 -6.60 -8.34
C LEU A 44 -12.21 -5.92 -9.21
N GLU A 45 -13.27 -5.47 -8.56
CA GLU A 45 -14.27 -4.60 -9.15
C GLU A 45 -14.49 -3.38 -8.25
N ASN A 46 -15.14 -2.35 -8.78
CA ASN A 46 -15.36 -1.08 -8.09
C ASN A 46 -14.02 -0.46 -7.65
N ILE A 47 -13.09 -0.40 -8.58
CA ILE A 47 -11.70 -0.04 -8.31
C ILE A 47 -11.57 1.46 -8.07
N LYS A 48 -10.81 1.82 -7.03
CA LYS A 48 -10.34 3.18 -6.79
C LYS A 48 -8.81 3.13 -6.77
N ARG A 49 -8.18 3.99 -7.56
CA ARG A 49 -6.73 4.05 -7.67
C ARG A 49 -6.22 5.30 -6.98
N ILE A 50 -5.18 5.14 -6.18
CA ILE A 50 -4.56 6.24 -5.45
C ILE A 50 -3.08 6.22 -5.78
N PRO A 51 -2.65 7.04 -6.74
CA PRO A 51 -1.21 7.12 -7.05
C PRO A 51 -0.41 7.61 -5.85
N TYR A 52 0.75 7.01 -5.63
CA TYR A 52 1.59 7.38 -4.50
C TYR A 52 1.97 8.85 -4.54
N ASN A 53 2.18 9.40 -5.73
CA ASN A 53 2.60 10.80 -5.86
C ASN A 53 1.51 11.80 -5.52
N GLU A 54 0.27 11.36 -5.37
CA GLU A 54 -0.82 12.22 -4.95
C GLU A 54 -1.04 12.22 -3.45
N ILE A 55 -0.41 11.29 -2.72
CA ILE A 55 -0.59 11.17 -1.28
C ILE A 55 0.32 12.16 -0.58
N PRO A 56 -0.24 13.05 0.26
CA PRO A 56 0.59 14.01 0.99
C PRO A 56 1.61 13.29 1.88
N SER A 57 2.81 13.80 1.92
CA SER A 57 3.90 13.29 2.75
C SER A 57 4.38 11.90 2.38
N PHE A 58 3.85 11.30 1.32
CA PHE A 58 4.33 10.02 0.84
C PHE A 58 5.64 10.26 0.10
N ILE A 59 6.69 9.54 0.49
CA ILE A 59 8.00 9.76 -0.09
C ILE A 59 8.07 9.10 -1.44
N GLN A 60 8.37 9.90 -2.45
CA GLN A 60 8.41 9.44 -3.82
C GLN A 60 9.81 8.98 -4.18
N THR A 61 9.88 8.02 -5.09
CA THR A 61 11.13 7.68 -5.71
C THR A 61 11.48 8.73 -6.75
N THR A 62 12.76 9.03 -6.88
CA THR A 62 13.24 9.90 -7.93
C THR A 62 13.45 9.13 -9.24
N VAL A 63 13.23 7.84 -9.24
CA VAL A 63 13.45 6.99 -10.40
C VAL A 63 12.23 7.05 -11.30
N LYS A 64 12.41 7.57 -12.50
CA LYS A 64 11.35 7.62 -13.51
C LYS A 64 10.93 6.21 -13.88
N GLY A 65 9.62 6.01 -14.04
CA GLY A 65 9.08 4.73 -14.47
C GLY A 65 8.66 3.79 -13.36
N HIS A 66 8.86 4.18 -12.11
CA HIS A 66 8.42 3.39 -10.96
C HIS A 66 7.26 4.07 -10.24
N ALA A 67 6.29 4.54 -11.01
CA ALA A 67 5.08 5.10 -10.45
C ALA A 67 4.26 3.98 -9.83
N GLY A 68 4.08 4.03 -8.52
CA GLY A 68 3.25 3.07 -7.82
C GLY A 68 1.93 3.67 -7.41
N GLU A 69 1.03 2.82 -6.99
CA GLU A 69 -0.30 3.23 -6.57
C GLU A 69 -0.88 2.24 -5.59
N PHE A 70 -1.79 2.69 -4.75
CA PHE A 70 -2.70 1.80 -4.06
C PHE A 70 -3.91 1.56 -4.95
N VAL A 71 -4.40 0.34 -4.96
CA VAL A 71 -5.62 -0.02 -5.70
C VAL A 71 -6.60 -0.65 -4.71
N TYR A 72 -7.70 0.02 -4.49
CA TYR A 72 -8.76 -0.46 -3.61
C TYR A 72 -9.92 -0.99 -4.46
N GLY A 73 -10.52 -2.08 -4.01
CA GLY A 73 -11.70 -2.61 -4.66
C GLY A 73 -12.25 -3.79 -3.89
N THR A 74 -13.28 -4.40 -4.44
CA THR A 74 -13.84 -5.64 -3.88
C THR A 74 -13.48 -6.79 -4.80
N VAL A 75 -13.27 -7.97 -4.23
CA VAL A 75 -13.01 -9.17 -5.02
C VAL A 75 -14.26 -9.49 -5.84
N LYS A 76 -14.10 -9.69 -7.14
CA LYS A 76 -15.23 -9.96 -8.05
C LYS A 76 -16.10 -11.09 -7.51
N GLY A 77 -17.41 -10.84 -7.51
CA GLY A 77 -18.38 -11.81 -7.02
C GLY A 77 -18.52 -11.86 -5.51
N THR A 78 -17.85 -10.97 -4.79
CA THR A 78 -17.92 -10.89 -3.33
C THR A 78 -18.03 -9.45 -2.88
N ASP A 79 -18.27 -9.26 -1.58
CA ASP A 79 -18.24 -7.94 -0.95
C ASP A 79 -16.95 -7.73 -0.14
N ILE A 80 -15.93 -8.53 -0.40
CA ILE A 80 -14.68 -8.45 0.38
C ILE A 80 -13.82 -7.29 -0.13
N PRO A 81 -13.63 -6.25 0.69
CA PRO A 81 -12.81 -5.11 0.29
C PRO A 81 -11.33 -5.42 0.48
N VAL A 82 -10.54 -5.11 -0.54
CA VAL A 82 -9.11 -5.40 -0.58
C VAL A 82 -8.38 -4.15 -1.05
N ILE A 83 -7.20 -3.91 -0.49
CA ILE A 83 -6.32 -2.86 -0.98
C ILE A 83 -4.97 -3.47 -1.39
N PHE A 84 -4.55 -3.17 -2.60
CA PHE A 84 -3.25 -3.59 -3.13
C PHE A 84 -2.29 -2.42 -3.10
N ALA A 85 -1.06 -2.67 -2.68
CA ALA A 85 0.05 -1.76 -2.92
C ALA A 85 0.75 -2.26 -4.17
N ASN A 86 0.54 -1.57 -5.27
CA ASN A 86 1.09 -1.94 -6.57
C ASN A 86 2.25 -1.03 -6.90
N GLY A 87 3.44 -1.59 -6.92
CA GLY A 87 4.65 -0.84 -7.16
C GLY A 87 5.45 -0.65 -5.90
N ARG A 88 6.75 -0.57 -6.09
CA ARG A 88 7.68 -0.37 -5.00
C ARG A 88 7.90 1.12 -4.79
N PHE A 89 8.06 1.41 -3.56
CA PHE A 89 8.31 2.73 -3.07
C PHE A 89 9.74 2.73 -2.54
N HIS A 90 10.63 3.41 -3.23
CA HIS A 90 12.04 3.45 -2.84
C HIS A 90 12.30 4.74 -2.06
N TYR A 91 12.62 4.57 -0.81
CA TYR A 91 12.90 5.69 0.08
C TYR A 91 14.27 6.27 -0.21
N TYR A 92 15.28 5.41 -0.09
CA TYR A 92 16.68 5.68 -0.39
C TYR A 92 17.31 4.35 -0.73
N GLU A 93 18.45 4.38 -1.38
CA GLU A 93 19.20 3.17 -1.63
C GLU A 93 19.50 2.45 -0.31
N GLY A 94 19.26 1.15 -0.28
CA GLY A 94 19.52 0.34 0.90
C GLY A 94 18.43 0.31 1.93
N LEU A 95 17.33 1.04 1.73
CA LEU A 95 16.24 1.10 2.70
C LEU A 95 14.94 0.48 2.19
N GLU A 96 15.03 -0.39 1.21
CA GLU A 96 13.86 -0.97 0.55
C GLU A 96 12.96 -1.77 1.50
N TYR A 97 13.55 -2.46 2.47
CA TYR A 97 12.74 -3.21 3.42
C TYR A 97 11.91 -2.29 4.31
N LYS A 98 12.37 -1.06 4.58
CA LYS A 98 11.59 -0.09 5.36
C LYS A 98 10.37 0.38 4.58
N ASN A 99 10.44 0.38 3.27
CA ASN A 99 9.30 0.74 2.43
C ASN A 99 8.19 -0.29 2.56
N VAL A 100 8.53 -1.56 2.65
CA VAL A 100 7.55 -2.61 2.90
C VAL A 100 6.94 -2.43 4.28
N HIS A 101 7.74 -2.08 5.29
CA HIS A 101 7.23 -1.81 6.63
C HIS A 101 6.22 -0.67 6.64
N ILE A 102 6.48 0.39 5.90
CA ILE A 102 5.55 1.51 5.81
C ILE A 102 4.22 1.06 5.23
N LEU A 103 4.26 0.25 4.17
CA LEU A 103 3.05 -0.27 3.54
C LEU A 103 2.27 -1.16 4.51
N ILE A 104 2.96 -2.00 5.25
CA ILE A 104 2.32 -2.87 6.24
C ILE A 104 1.67 -2.03 7.34
N ASP A 105 2.37 -1.01 7.83
CA ASP A 105 1.83 -0.12 8.85
C ASP A 105 0.59 0.61 8.36
N ILE A 106 0.61 1.07 7.11
CA ILE A 106 -0.54 1.74 6.51
C ILE A 106 -1.72 0.78 6.45
N PHE A 107 -1.51 -0.44 5.99
CA PHE A 107 -2.59 -1.44 5.91
C PHE A 107 -3.16 -1.74 7.28
N TYR A 108 -2.30 -1.89 8.28
CA TYR A 108 -2.74 -2.13 9.65
C TYR A 108 -3.62 -0.97 10.15
N GLU A 109 -3.19 0.25 9.91
CA GLU A 109 -3.93 1.44 10.35
C GLU A 109 -5.23 1.64 9.57
N LEU A 110 -5.30 1.14 8.34
CA LEU A 110 -6.53 1.17 7.56
C LEU A 110 -7.55 0.14 8.04
N GLY A 111 -7.15 -0.78 8.91
CA GLY A 111 -8.04 -1.77 9.48
C GLY A 111 -7.97 -3.13 8.84
N CYS A 112 -6.96 -3.40 8.03
CA CYS A 112 -6.80 -4.71 7.40
C CYS A 112 -6.61 -5.78 8.47
N GLN A 113 -7.37 -6.86 8.35
CA GLN A 113 -7.28 -8.01 9.25
C GLN A 113 -6.21 -8.98 8.81
N LYS A 114 -5.91 -9.00 7.52
CA LYS A 114 -4.87 -9.84 6.94
C LYS A 114 -4.00 -9.00 6.02
N ILE A 115 -2.71 -9.25 6.09
CA ILE A 115 -1.74 -8.58 5.23
C ILE A 115 -0.92 -9.65 4.55
N ILE A 116 -0.85 -9.59 3.23
CA ILE A 116 -0.15 -10.57 2.41
C ILE A 116 0.92 -9.85 1.61
N THR A 117 2.13 -10.38 1.65
CA THR A 117 3.18 -9.89 0.76
C THR A 117 3.45 -10.96 -0.28
N THR A 118 3.61 -10.54 -1.52
CA THR A 118 3.91 -11.43 -2.62
C THR A 118 5.25 -11.05 -3.22
N ASN A 119 5.92 -12.02 -3.82
CA ASN A 119 7.18 -11.74 -4.49
C ASN A 119 7.19 -12.44 -5.85
N SER A 120 8.22 -12.14 -6.64
CA SER A 120 8.33 -12.66 -8.01
C SER A 120 8.51 -14.18 -8.08
N SER A 121 8.81 -14.81 -6.97
CA SER A 121 8.90 -16.29 -6.93
C SER A 121 7.53 -16.94 -6.70
N GLY A 122 6.48 -16.13 -6.51
CA GLY A 122 5.13 -16.64 -6.33
C GLY A 122 4.79 -17.12 -4.94
N CYS A 123 5.69 -16.95 -3.99
CA CYS A 123 5.42 -17.34 -2.61
C CYS A 123 4.56 -16.30 -1.92
N LEU A 124 3.52 -16.77 -1.23
CA LEU A 124 2.69 -15.93 -0.37
C LEU A 124 3.16 -16.08 1.06
N ILE A 125 3.46 -14.96 1.70
CA ILE A 125 3.91 -14.94 3.08
C ILE A 125 2.82 -14.28 3.91
N PRO A 126 2.05 -15.06 4.69
CA PRO A 126 1.05 -14.46 5.58
C PRO A 126 1.74 -13.73 6.71
N MET A 127 1.26 -12.56 7.00
CA MET A 127 1.81 -11.74 8.09
C MET A 127 0.93 -11.82 9.32
#